data_129b77d2147fc779e8e6972797d58409
#
_entry.id   129b77d2147fc779e8e6972797d58409
#
_cell.length_a   1.000
_cell.length_b   1.000
_cell.length_c   1.000
_cell.angle_alpha   90.00
_cell.angle_beta   90.00
_cell.angle_gamma   90.00
#
_symmetry.space_group_name_H-M   'P 1'
#
loop_
_entity.id
_entity.type
_entity.pdbx_description
1 polymer ?
#
loop_
_entity_poly.entity_id
_entity_poly.type
_entity_poly.pdbx_seq_one_letter_code
_entity_poly.pdbx_strand_id
1 'polypeptide(L)'
;MQEKTKEPEIRFAGFTGAWEQRKIGDYLTLSKIPGYTGVDAKKLTVKLWGKGVVEKTDIYGGSQNTQYYVRRAGQFMYGKLDFLHAAFGIVPKSLDRFESTLDSPAFDLHEIDGAFLQNRVTQQNFYLKFGNIANGSRKAKRIHEVTFLDMPIVVPSYAEQKKIGAFLNKLDSLLTLHQRKLEMLKNVKQAFLEKMFV
;
A
#
# COMPACT_ATOMS: atom_id res chain seq x y z
N MET A 1 19.84 -11.44 26.45
CA MET A 1 18.78 -11.31 25.46
C MET A 1 19.29 -11.97 24.17
N GLN A 2 18.74 -13.12 23.80
CA GLN A 2 19.09 -13.76 22.52
C GLN A 2 18.58 -12.85 21.39
N GLU A 3 19.47 -12.41 20.50
CA GLU A 3 19.07 -11.78 19.24
C GLU A 3 18.14 -12.77 18.51
N LYS A 4 16.87 -12.40 18.34
CA LYS A 4 15.95 -13.18 17.50
C LYS A 4 16.58 -13.27 16.11
N THR A 5 16.89 -14.50 15.68
CA THR A 5 17.33 -14.77 14.31
C THR A 5 16.33 -14.11 13.35
N LYS A 6 16.85 -13.33 12.39
CA LYS A 6 16.02 -12.65 11.37
C LYS A 6 15.62 -13.65 10.25
N GLU A 7 15.38 -14.90 10.62
CA GLU A 7 14.93 -15.94 9.71
C GLU A 7 13.42 -16.16 9.87
N PRO A 8 12.66 -16.24 8.79
CA PRO A 8 11.23 -16.51 8.87
C PRO A 8 10.99 -17.99 9.20
N GLU A 9 9.94 -18.30 9.95
CA GLU A 9 9.50 -19.66 10.28
C GLU A 9 9.04 -20.45 9.04
N ILE A 10 8.49 -19.76 8.05
CA ILE A 10 8.03 -20.34 6.77
C ILE A 10 8.82 -19.68 5.64
N ARG A 11 9.39 -20.50 4.78
CA ARG A 11 10.25 -20.05 3.69
C ARG A 11 10.09 -20.91 2.45
N PHE A 12 10.25 -20.32 1.27
CA PHE A 12 10.33 -21.07 0.03
C PHE A 12 11.61 -21.90 -0.03
N ALA A 13 11.52 -23.12 -0.55
CA ALA A 13 12.69 -23.97 -0.76
C ALA A 13 13.71 -23.28 -1.69
N GLY A 14 15.00 -23.47 -1.35
CA GLY A 14 16.14 -22.89 -2.08
C GLY A 14 16.61 -21.53 -1.57
N PHE A 15 15.97 -20.95 -0.56
CA PHE A 15 16.46 -19.74 0.12
C PHE A 15 16.96 -20.09 1.51
N THR A 16 18.11 -19.55 1.88
CA THR A 16 18.78 -19.77 3.17
C THR A 16 19.36 -18.47 3.70
N GLY A 17 19.80 -18.46 4.95
CA GLY A 17 20.45 -17.31 5.60
C GLY A 17 19.46 -16.30 6.17
N ALA A 18 19.93 -15.45 7.06
CA ALA A 18 19.13 -14.43 7.72
C ALA A 18 18.73 -13.30 6.75
N TRP A 19 17.54 -12.75 6.95
CA TRP A 19 17.13 -11.51 6.27
C TRP A 19 17.92 -10.32 6.80
N GLU A 20 18.19 -9.35 5.93
CA GLU A 20 18.98 -8.19 6.29
C GLU A 20 18.09 -7.04 6.82
N GLN A 21 18.56 -6.36 7.85
CA GLN A 21 17.93 -5.13 8.29
C GLN A 21 18.53 -3.94 7.55
N ARG A 22 17.66 -3.17 6.91
CA ARG A 22 17.97 -1.98 6.10
C ARG A 22 17.03 -0.83 6.49
N LYS A 23 17.25 0.36 5.93
CA LYS A 23 16.28 1.45 5.96
C LYS A 23 15.37 1.37 4.72
N ILE A 24 14.13 1.82 4.85
CA ILE A 24 13.21 1.94 3.70
C ILE A 24 13.81 2.87 2.64
N GLY A 25 14.51 3.93 3.06
CA GLY A 25 15.17 4.88 2.17
C GLY A 25 16.29 4.29 1.30
N ASP A 26 16.83 3.10 1.64
CA ASP A 26 17.81 2.41 0.80
C ASP A 26 17.15 1.89 -0.50
N TYR A 27 15.82 1.77 -0.52
CA TYR A 27 15.03 1.19 -1.60
C TYR A 27 14.05 2.16 -2.27
N LEU A 28 13.79 3.31 -1.67
CA LEU A 28 12.76 4.24 -2.12
C LEU A 28 13.31 5.63 -2.40
N THR A 29 12.99 6.17 -3.58
CA THR A 29 13.28 7.56 -3.93
C THR A 29 11.97 8.35 -4.08
N LEU A 30 11.85 9.47 -3.35
CA LEU A 30 10.66 10.32 -3.41
C LEU A 30 10.47 10.94 -4.79
N SER A 31 9.30 10.73 -5.38
CA SER A 31 8.90 11.32 -6.67
C SER A 31 8.08 12.61 -6.45
N LYS A 32 8.52 13.72 -7.07
CA LYS A 32 7.86 15.03 -7.02
C LYS A 32 7.71 15.66 -8.39
N ILE A 33 7.12 14.94 -9.34
CA ILE A 33 6.85 15.47 -10.68
C ILE A 33 5.64 16.40 -10.60
N PRO A 34 5.76 17.71 -10.84
CA PRO A 34 4.63 18.62 -10.81
C PRO A 34 3.55 18.23 -11.83
N GLY A 35 2.32 18.26 -11.42
CA GLY A 35 1.14 18.06 -12.23
C GLY A 35 0.27 19.32 -12.28
N TYR A 36 -1.03 19.14 -12.37
CA TYR A 36 -2.00 20.22 -12.42
C TYR A 36 -2.31 20.80 -11.04
N THR A 37 -3.02 21.93 -11.00
CA THR A 37 -3.62 22.44 -9.81
C THR A 37 -5.07 21.91 -9.63
N GLY A 38 -5.61 22.03 -8.43
CA GLY A 38 -6.74 21.32 -7.87
C GLY A 38 -7.94 20.95 -8.73
N VAL A 39 -8.33 21.76 -9.71
CA VAL A 39 -9.55 21.50 -10.50
C VAL A 39 -9.29 20.53 -11.64
N ASP A 40 -8.15 20.64 -12.31
CA ASP A 40 -7.83 19.88 -13.52
C ASP A 40 -7.12 18.56 -13.25
N ALA A 41 -6.67 18.31 -12.01
CA ALA A 41 -5.95 17.12 -11.63
C ALA A 41 -6.84 15.87 -11.65
N LYS A 42 -6.42 14.82 -12.35
CA LYS A 42 -7.00 13.48 -12.23
C LYS A 42 -6.51 12.86 -10.93
N LYS A 43 -7.34 12.87 -9.91
CA LYS A 43 -6.94 12.59 -8.54
C LYS A 43 -6.97 11.09 -8.22
N LEU A 44 -6.00 10.65 -7.46
CA LEU A 44 -6.00 9.35 -6.81
C LEU A 44 -5.88 9.47 -5.29
N THR A 45 -6.20 8.41 -4.58
CA THR A 45 -6.08 8.30 -3.12
C THR A 45 -5.60 6.92 -2.71
N VAL A 46 -4.95 6.85 -1.55
CA VAL A 46 -4.54 5.59 -0.93
C VAL A 46 -5.65 5.15 0.03
N LYS A 47 -6.21 3.96 -0.20
CA LYS A 47 -7.24 3.37 0.65
C LYS A 47 -6.63 2.82 1.95
N LEU A 48 -7.41 2.90 3.02
CA LEU A 48 -7.06 2.34 4.33
C LEU A 48 -6.94 0.82 4.27
N TRP A 49 -6.20 0.25 5.23
CA TRP A 49 -6.08 -1.19 5.47
C TRP A 49 -5.47 -1.95 4.29
N GLY A 50 -4.45 -1.36 3.66
CA GLY A 50 -3.73 -1.97 2.55
C GLY A 50 -4.56 -2.20 1.28
N LYS A 51 -5.73 -1.57 1.16
CA LYS A 51 -6.63 -1.74 0.00
C LYS A 51 -6.14 -1.06 -1.28
N GLY A 52 -4.87 -0.58 -1.28
CA GLY A 52 -4.18 -0.07 -2.46
C GLY A 52 -4.55 1.36 -2.84
N VAL A 53 -4.21 1.72 -4.07
CA VAL A 53 -4.43 3.04 -4.66
C VAL A 53 -5.62 2.97 -5.62
N VAL A 54 -6.54 3.95 -5.50
CA VAL A 54 -7.73 4.04 -6.34
C VAL A 54 -7.92 5.47 -6.86
N GLU A 55 -8.73 5.63 -7.90
CA GLU A 55 -9.19 6.93 -8.34
C GLU A 55 -10.01 7.61 -7.24
N LYS A 56 -9.77 8.91 -7.05
CA LYS A 56 -10.55 9.73 -6.15
C LYS A 56 -11.69 10.40 -6.92
N THR A 57 -12.89 9.90 -6.71
CA THR A 57 -14.12 10.33 -7.42
C THR A 57 -14.88 11.45 -6.70
N ASP A 58 -14.19 12.28 -5.91
CA ASP A 58 -14.84 13.37 -5.19
C ASP A 58 -15.45 14.39 -6.14
N ILE A 59 -16.70 14.74 -5.87
CA ILE A 59 -17.51 15.74 -6.60
C ILE A 59 -16.98 17.18 -6.38
N TYR A 60 -16.22 17.39 -5.30
CA TYR A 60 -15.69 18.72 -4.99
C TYR A 60 -14.36 18.94 -5.70
N GLY A 61 -14.34 19.94 -6.60
CA GLY A 61 -13.12 20.48 -7.15
C GLY A 61 -12.18 20.90 -6.01
N GLY A 62 -10.92 20.50 -6.05
CA GLY A 62 -9.92 20.96 -5.09
C GLY A 62 -9.70 22.47 -5.23
N SER A 63 -9.07 23.10 -4.20
CA SER A 63 -8.64 24.50 -4.30
C SER A 63 -7.73 24.69 -5.50
N GLN A 64 -7.94 25.74 -6.30
CA GLN A 64 -7.06 26.13 -7.41
C GLN A 64 -5.59 26.34 -6.98
N ASN A 65 -5.38 26.63 -5.69
CA ASN A 65 -4.06 26.85 -5.10
C ASN A 65 -3.35 25.56 -4.65
N THR A 66 -4.01 24.39 -4.76
CA THR A 66 -3.40 23.12 -4.34
C THR A 66 -2.63 22.49 -5.49
N GLN A 67 -1.31 22.40 -5.36
CA GLN A 67 -0.45 21.69 -6.31
C GLN A 67 -0.60 20.18 -6.14
N TYR A 68 -0.89 19.49 -7.23
CA TYR A 68 -0.85 18.04 -7.32
C TYR A 68 0.43 17.58 -8.04
N TYR A 69 0.80 16.31 -7.85
CA TYR A 69 2.00 15.70 -8.38
C TYR A 69 1.64 14.44 -9.13
N VAL A 70 2.20 14.30 -10.34
CA VAL A 70 1.99 13.12 -11.20
C VAL A 70 2.56 11.87 -10.54
N ARG A 71 1.76 10.78 -10.57
CA ARG A 71 2.13 9.46 -10.08
C ARG A 71 2.28 8.49 -11.24
N ARG A 72 3.23 7.59 -11.13
CA ARG A 72 3.52 6.60 -12.15
C ARG A 72 3.12 5.21 -11.67
N ALA A 73 2.66 4.37 -12.61
CA ALA A 73 2.40 2.98 -12.33
C ALA A 73 3.63 2.29 -11.72
N GLY A 74 3.42 1.48 -10.70
CA GLY A 74 4.49 0.79 -9.97
C GLY A 74 5.10 1.57 -8.80
N GLN A 75 4.84 2.87 -8.66
CA GLN A 75 5.29 3.63 -7.49
C GLN A 75 4.57 3.17 -6.23
N PHE A 76 5.31 3.13 -5.12
CA PHE A 76 4.73 2.92 -3.79
C PHE A 76 4.20 4.25 -3.25
N MET A 77 3.04 4.20 -2.59
CA MET A 77 2.42 5.36 -1.94
C MET A 77 1.96 5.05 -0.53
N TYR A 78 1.91 6.09 0.31
CA TYR A 78 1.22 6.01 1.59
C TYR A 78 0.49 7.32 1.92
N GLY A 79 -0.52 7.23 2.82
CA GLY A 79 -1.21 8.38 3.38
C GLY A 79 -0.51 8.86 4.65
N LYS A 80 0.03 10.10 4.67
CA LYS A 80 0.73 10.65 5.85
C LYS A 80 -0.14 10.70 7.10
N LEU A 81 -1.42 11.05 6.95
CA LEU A 81 -2.39 11.15 8.03
C LEU A 81 -2.95 9.79 8.45
N ASP A 82 -3.01 8.86 7.49
CA ASP A 82 -3.67 7.56 7.65
C ASP A 82 -2.67 6.40 7.78
N PHE A 83 -1.45 6.71 8.17
CA PHE A 83 -0.40 5.71 8.36
C PHE A 83 -0.80 4.64 9.39
N LEU A 84 -1.41 5.04 10.51
CA LEU A 84 -1.93 4.14 11.55
C LEU A 84 -3.13 3.29 11.10
N HIS A 85 -3.74 3.63 9.98
CA HIS A 85 -4.80 2.87 9.32
C HIS A 85 -4.29 2.08 8.11
N ALA A 86 -2.98 1.85 8.05
CA ALA A 86 -2.31 1.11 6.98
C ALA A 86 -2.71 1.62 5.58
N ALA A 87 -2.74 2.93 5.37
CA ALA A 87 -2.97 3.54 4.05
C ALA A 87 -1.70 3.40 3.20
N PHE A 88 -1.51 2.23 2.59
CA PHE A 88 -0.38 1.87 1.73
C PHE A 88 -0.87 1.26 0.43
N GLY A 89 -0.13 1.48 -0.65
CA GLY A 89 -0.46 0.87 -1.93
C GLY A 89 0.57 1.10 -3.03
N ILE A 90 0.48 0.29 -4.07
CA ILE A 90 1.21 0.48 -5.32
C ILE A 90 0.27 1.10 -6.34
N VAL A 91 0.73 2.09 -7.09
CA VAL A 91 -0.04 2.72 -8.16
C VAL A 91 -0.27 1.69 -9.27
N PRO A 92 -1.54 1.33 -9.57
CA PRO A 92 -1.84 0.37 -10.63
C PRO A 92 -1.66 1.00 -12.02
N LYS A 93 -1.48 0.18 -13.06
CA LYS A 93 -1.33 0.63 -14.44
C LYS A 93 -2.48 1.51 -14.94
N SER A 94 -3.71 1.22 -14.48
CA SER A 94 -4.91 1.99 -14.84
C SER A 94 -4.91 3.42 -14.32
N LEU A 95 -4.09 3.72 -13.30
CA LEU A 95 -3.96 5.05 -12.72
C LEU A 95 -2.59 5.71 -13.02
N ASP A 96 -1.88 5.20 -14.05
CA ASP A 96 -0.67 5.86 -14.50
C ASP A 96 -0.96 7.31 -14.90
N ARG A 97 -0.12 8.25 -14.45
CA ARG A 97 -0.25 9.70 -14.64
C ARG A 97 -1.43 10.37 -13.93
N PHE A 98 -2.12 9.68 -13.05
CA PHE A 98 -3.00 10.33 -12.08
C PHE A 98 -2.17 11.07 -11.04
N GLU A 99 -2.82 11.88 -10.22
CA GLU A 99 -2.13 12.85 -9.37
C GLU A 99 -2.59 12.78 -7.90
N SER A 100 -1.69 13.11 -6.99
CA SER A 100 -1.99 13.29 -5.58
C SER A 100 -1.24 14.48 -4.99
N THR A 101 -1.69 14.96 -3.84
CA THR A 101 -0.96 15.97 -3.05
C THR A 101 0.24 15.33 -2.32
N LEU A 102 1.04 16.15 -1.66
CA LEU A 102 2.15 15.68 -0.81
C LEU A 102 1.69 14.99 0.48
N ASP A 103 0.39 15.00 0.81
CA ASP A 103 -0.15 14.19 1.90
C ASP A 103 -0.27 12.70 1.54
N SER A 104 -0.21 12.39 0.23
CA SER A 104 -0.05 11.04 -0.29
C SER A 104 1.16 10.99 -1.23
N PRO A 105 2.39 10.98 -0.68
CA PRO A 105 3.61 10.94 -1.47
C PRO A 105 3.77 9.61 -2.20
N ALA A 106 4.49 9.64 -3.33
CA ALA A 106 4.85 8.46 -4.10
C ALA A 106 6.36 8.31 -4.20
N PHE A 107 6.81 7.07 -4.32
CA PHE A 107 8.22 6.71 -4.35
C PHE A 107 8.50 5.74 -5.47
N ASP A 108 9.58 5.97 -6.19
CA ASP A 108 10.16 5.00 -7.11
C ASP A 108 10.86 3.91 -6.32
N LEU A 109 10.75 2.67 -6.78
CA LEU A 109 11.28 1.48 -6.13
C LEU A 109 12.63 1.07 -6.75
N HIS A 110 13.61 0.75 -5.92
CA HIS A 110 14.92 0.26 -6.32
C HIS A 110 15.26 -1.01 -5.54
N GLU A 111 15.53 -2.12 -6.22
CA GLU A 111 15.91 -3.41 -5.61
C GLU A 111 14.97 -3.92 -4.51
N ILE A 112 13.71 -3.46 -4.52
CA ILE A 112 12.64 -3.96 -3.67
C ILE A 112 11.41 -4.30 -4.51
N ASP A 113 10.80 -5.45 -4.24
CA ASP A 113 9.53 -5.83 -4.87
C ASP A 113 8.36 -5.08 -4.23
N GLY A 114 7.55 -4.42 -5.06
CA GLY A 114 6.45 -3.58 -4.58
C GLY A 114 5.38 -4.35 -3.80
N ALA A 115 5.06 -5.58 -4.23
CA ALA A 115 4.10 -6.42 -3.54
C ALA A 115 4.65 -6.89 -2.18
N PHE A 116 5.93 -7.30 -2.14
CA PHE A 116 6.60 -7.62 -0.89
C PHE A 116 6.58 -6.43 0.07
N LEU A 117 6.99 -5.25 -0.39
CA LEU A 117 7.01 -4.02 0.42
C LEU A 117 5.62 -3.71 0.97
N GLN A 118 4.60 -3.66 0.10
CA GLN A 118 3.23 -3.36 0.52
C GLN A 118 2.75 -4.34 1.60
N ASN A 119 2.92 -5.64 1.39
CA ASN A 119 2.55 -6.65 2.37
C ASN A 119 3.31 -6.49 3.69
N ARG A 120 4.61 -6.15 3.63
CA ARG A 120 5.45 -5.99 4.82
C ARG A 120 5.03 -4.78 5.66
N VAL A 121 4.79 -3.63 5.04
CA VAL A 121 4.41 -2.40 5.77
C VAL A 121 2.95 -2.41 6.25
N THR A 122 2.09 -3.19 5.60
CA THR A 122 0.68 -3.36 5.98
C THR A 122 0.51 -4.27 7.20
N GLN A 123 1.55 -4.97 7.63
CA GLN A 123 1.50 -5.76 8.86
C GLN A 123 1.30 -4.86 10.08
N GLN A 124 0.39 -5.25 10.97
CA GLN A 124 0.02 -4.48 12.15
C GLN A 124 1.22 -4.16 13.04
N ASN A 125 2.15 -5.11 13.21
CA ASN A 125 3.37 -4.92 13.98
C ASN A 125 4.32 -3.86 13.36
N PHE A 126 4.19 -3.53 12.05
CA PHE A 126 4.95 -2.47 11.41
C PHE A 126 4.28 -1.11 11.60
N TYR A 127 3.07 -0.92 11.06
CA TYR A 127 2.46 0.41 11.04
C TYR A 127 2.07 0.95 12.43
N LEU A 128 1.69 0.08 13.38
CA LEU A 128 1.44 0.52 14.75
C LEU A 128 2.74 0.90 15.48
N LYS A 129 3.80 0.11 15.30
CA LYS A 129 5.09 0.40 15.93
C LYS A 129 5.63 1.76 15.48
N PHE A 130 5.62 2.00 14.17
CA PHE A 130 6.23 3.20 13.60
C PHE A 130 5.27 4.39 13.48
N GLY A 131 3.97 4.16 13.40
CA GLY A 131 2.98 5.23 13.39
C GLY A 131 2.89 6.01 14.69
N ASN A 132 3.32 5.42 15.81
CA ASN A 132 3.35 6.10 17.11
C ASN A 132 4.40 7.20 17.21
N ILE A 133 5.37 7.26 16.29
CA ILE A 133 6.36 8.35 16.19
C ILE A 133 5.87 9.52 15.35
N ALA A 134 4.61 9.48 14.90
CA ALA A 134 4.01 10.53 14.08
C ALA A 134 4.07 11.91 14.75
N ASN A 135 4.43 12.92 13.97
CA ASN A 135 4.47 14.31 14.38
C ASN A 135 3.12 15.01 14.15
N GLY A 136 2.79 15.98 14.98
CA GLY A 136 1.60 16.81 14.84
C GLY A 136 0.66 16.77 16.05
N SER A 137 -0.49 17.44 15.92
CA SER A 137 -1.52 17.48 16.98
C SER A 137 -2.17 16.12 17.16
N ARG A 138 -2.87 15.90 18.29
CA ARG A 138 -3.61 14.66 18.56
C ARG A 138 -4.62 14.29 17.47
N LYS A 139 -5.14 15.30 16.73
CA LYS A 139 -6.14 15.11 15.65
C LYS A 139 -5.52 14.97 14.25
N ALA A 140 -4.28 15.38 14.05
CA ALA A 140 -3.63 15.42 12.73
C ALA A 140 -2.16 14.96 12.81
N LYS A 141 -1.95 13.76 13.31
CA LYS A 141 -0.62 13.12 13.31
C LYS A 141 -0.21 12.78 11.88
N ARG A 142 1.02 13.12 11.53
CA ARG A 142 1.58 12.89 10.19
C ARG A 142 2.90 12.15 10.27
N ILE A 143 3.08 11.14 9.44
CA ILE A 143 4.40 10.56 9.18
C ILE A 143 4.97 11.27 7.95
N HIS A 144 5.99 12.08 8.14
CA HIS A 144 6.69 12.75 7.04
C HIS A 144 7.59 11.77 6.27
N GLU A 145 7.92 12.11 5.02
CA GLU A 145 8.70 11.27 4.11
C GLU A 145 10.05 10.87 4.72
N VAL A 146 10.76 11.83 5.32
CA VAL A 146 12.06 11.58 5.97
C VAL A 146 11.93 10.55 7.08
N THR A 147 10.89 10.69 7.92
CA THR A 147 10.60 9.73 9.00
C THR A 147 10.29 8.35 8.45
N PHE A 148 9.49 8.26 7.37
CA PHE A 148 9.17 7.00 6.74
C PHE A 148 10.39 6.32 6.12
N LEU A 149 11.23 7.07 5.41
CA LEU A 149 12.45 6.55 4.78
C LEU A 149 13.49 6.07 5.80
N ASP A 150 13.48 6.64 6.99
CA ASP A 150 14.38 6.25 8.10
C ASP A 150 13.93 4.98 8.85
N MET A 151 12.70 4.50 8.61
CA MET A 151 12.17 3.31 9.28
C MET A 151 12.96 2.06 8.89
N PRO A 152 13.32 1.20 9.87
CA PRO A 152 13.98 -0.06 9.57
C PRO A 152 13.00 -1.08 8.99
N ILE A 153 13.46 -1.79 7.98
CA ILE A 153 12.77 -2.91 7.36
C ILE A 153 13.72 -4.11 7.30
N VAL A 154 13.18 -5.30 7.51
CA VAL A 154 13.95 -6.55 7.36
C VAL A 154 13.54 -7.19 6.04
N VAL A 155 14.51 -7.42 5.16
CA VAL A 155 14.29 -7.84 3.78
C VAL A 155 15.15 -9.05 3.40
N PRO A 156 14.63 -10.01 2.63
CA PRO A 156 15.40 -11.08 1.99
C PRO A 156 16.07 -10.59 0.69
N SER A 157 16.73 -11.50 0.00
CA SER A 157 17.19 -11.25 -1.36
C SER A 157 16.05 -10.83 -2.29
N TYR A 158 16.34 -10.00 -3.30
CA TYR A 158 15.33 -9.53 -4.25
C TYR A 158 14.58 -10.67 -4.96
N ALA A 159 15.26 -11.77 -5.25
CA ALA A 159 14.64 -12.97 -5.83
C ALA A 159 13.59 -13.59 -4.90
N GLU A 160 13.88 -13.65 -3.60
CA GLU A 160 12.94 -14.15 -2.60
C GLU A 160 11.77 -13.19 -2.38
N GLN A 161 12.02 -11.87 -2.34
CA GLN A 161 10.97 -10.84 -2.27
C GLN A 161 9.94 -11.02 -3.40
N LYS A 162 10.39 -11.21 -4.66
CA LYS A 162 9.50 -11.45 -5.80
C LYS A 162 8.66 -12.71 -5.64
N LYS A 163 9.24 -13.80 -5.12
CA LYS A 163 8.48 -15.03 -4.85
C LYS A 163 7.43 -14.83 -3.78
N ILE A 164 7.77 -14.15 -2.68
CA ILE A 164 6.84 -13.84 -1.59
C ILE A 164 5.72 -12.94 -2.11
N GLY A 165 6.04 -11.84 -2.80
CA GLY A 165 5.09 -10.90 -3.35
C GLY A 165 4.11 -11.54 -4.33
N ALA A 166 4.63 -12.34 -5.28
CA ALA A 166 3.80 -13.07 -6.24
C ALA A 166 2.87 -14.08 -5.58
N PHE A 167 3.35 -14.81 -4.56
CA PHE A 167 2.55 -15.77 -3.81
C PHE A 167 1.40 -15.10 -3.06
N LEU A 168 1.69 -14.02 -2.32
CA LEU A 168 0.68 -13.28 -1.55
C LEU A 168 -0.37 -12.63 -2.48
N ASN A 169 0.05 -12.02 -3.60
CA ASN A 169 -0.87 -11.48 -4.61
C ASN A 169 -1.78 -12.56 -5.20
N LYS A 170 -1.26 -13.78 -5.41
CA LYS A 170 -2.07 -14.90 -5.87
C LYS A 170 -3.12 -15.31 -4.83
N LEU A 171 -2.76 -15.34 -3.55
CA LEU A 171 -3.71 -15.62 -2.46
C LEU A 171 -4.80 -14.55 -2.40
N ASP A 172 -4.46 -13.27 -2.47
CA ASP A 172 -5.44 -12.16 -2.46
C ASP A 172 -6.40 -12.25 -3.66
N SER A 173 -5.88 -12.61 -4.84
CA SER A 173 -6.69 -12.83 -6.03
C SER A 173 -7.67 -13.97 -5.85
N LEU A 174 -7.23 -15.09 -5.26
CA LEU A 174 -8.11 -16.25 -4.97
C LEU A 174 -9.17 -15.89 -3.94
N LEU A 175 -8.79 -15.21 -2.86
CA LEU A 175 -9.73 -14.73 -1.84
C LEU A 175 -10.82 -13.83 -2.47
N THR A 176 -10.41 -12.88 -3.30
CA THR A 176 -11.35 -11.99 -4.00
C THR A 176 -12.30 -12.76 -4.91
N LEU A 177 -11.80 -13.75 -5.66
CA LEU A 177 -12.61 -14.60 -6.53
C LEU A 177 -13.64 -15.41 -5.72
N HIS A 178 -13.21 -16.02 -4.63
CA HIS A 178 -14.10 -16.80 -3.75
C HIS A 178 -15.17 -15.94 -3.08
N GLN A 179 -14.82 -14.73 -2.65
CA GLN A 179 -15.78 -13.76 -2.10
C GLN A 179 -16.85 -13.38 -3.11
N ARG A 180 -16.47 -13.08 -4.36
CA ARG A 180 -17.42 -12.80 -5.45
C ARG A 180 -18.33 -13.99 -5.74
N LYS A 181 -17.78 -15.20 -5.78
CA LYS A 181 -18.56 -16.42 -6.00
C LYS A 181 -19.55 -16.65 -4.85
N LEU A 182 -19.13 -16.44 -3.61
CA LEU A 182 -20.00 -16.54 -2.43
C LEU A 182 -21.18 -15.56 -2.53
N GLU A 183 -20.89 -14.30 -2.88
CA GLU A 183 -21.94 -13.28 -3.02
C GLU A 183 -22.92 -13.62 -4.15
N MET A 184 -22.42 -14.06 -5.29
CA MET A 184 -23.28 -14.55 -6.38
C MET A 184 -24.18 -15.69 -5.94
N LEU A 185 -23.66 -16.68 -5.19
CA LEU A 185 -24.46 -17.80 -4.70
C LEU A 185 -25.51 -17.36 -3.68
N LYS A 186 -25.21 -16.38 -2.83
CA LYS A 186 -26.20 -15.79 -1.92
C LYS A 186 -27.33 -15.12 -2.68
N ASN A 187 -27.02 -14.35 -3.72
CA ASN A 187 -28.03 -13.70 -4.57
C ASN A 187 -28.90 -14.72 -5.30
N VAL A 188 -28.30 -15.80 -5.83
CA VAL A 188 -29.05 -16.89 -6.45
C VAL A 188 -29.98 -17.57 -5.43
N LYS A 189 -29.47 -17.88 -4.23
CA LYS A 189 -30.30 -18.43 -3.15
C LYS A 189 -31.49 -17.53 -2.83
N GLN A 190 -31.23 -16.21 -2.67
CA GLN A 190 -32.29 -15.25 -2.39
C GLN A 190 -33.35 -15.21 -3.49
N ALA A 191 -32.93 -15.18 -4.75
CA ALA A 191 -33.85 -15.20 -5.88
C ALA A 191 -34.72 -16.49 -5.95
N PHE A 192 -34.17 -17.64 -5.55
CA PHE A 192 -34.95 -18.87 -5.44
C PHE A 192 -35.95 -18.82 -4.28
N LEU A 193 -35.54 -18.30 -3.11
CA LEU A 193 -36.44 -18.14 -1.97
C LEU A 193 -37.64 -17.25 -2.33
N GLU A 194 -37.41 -16.15 -3.03
CA GLU A 194 -38.49 -15.22 -3.47
C GLU A 194 -39.45 -15.85 -4.51
N LYS A 195 -38.94 -16.80 -5.31
CA LYS A 195 -39.75 -17.40 -6.39
C LYS A 195 -40.37 -18.76 -6.04
N MET A 196 -39.87 -19.43 -4.99
CA MET A 196 -40.38 -20.75 -4.57
C MET A 196 -41.40 -20.66 -3.45
N PHE A 197 -41.47 -19.56 -2.73
CA PHE A 197 -42.45 -19.32 -1.68
C PHE A 197 -43.35 -18.16 -2.09
N VAL A 198 -44.69 -18.45 -2.05
CA VAL A 198 -45.75 -17.48 -2.40
C VAL A 198 -46.20 -16.76 -1.15
#